data_b65fdda5e343feead02c3c6302579473
#
_entry.id   b65fdda5e343feead02c3c6302579473
#
_cell.length_a   1.000
_cell.length_b   1.000
_cell.length_c   1.000
_cell.angle_alpha   90.00
_cell.angle_beta   90.00
_cell.angle_gamma   90.00
#
_symmetry.space_group_name_H-M   'P 1'
#
loop_
_entity.id
_entity.type
_entity.pdbx_description
1 polymer ?
#
loop_
_entity_poly.entity_id
_entity_poly.type
_entity_poly.pdbx_seq_one_letter_code
_entity_poly.pdbx_strand_id
1 'polypeptide(L)'
;MKLAQHVKSLLAVAVLLSALPLDASPQRRVPRAPSRGVARQDDVERKVETLLARMTLEEKLGQLQQSGGDVAGKANPDLLEAARAGRLGSTLGVRGAKNANELQRAAVEGSRLKIPLIFGFDVIHGYRTIFPVPLGEAASWDPSAAERSAYVAATEARAAGLQWTFAPMVDVARDARWGRITEGAGEDTYLGAAFARARVHGFQGSDYSAQDRIVACAKHYVAYGAAESGRDYNTTDMSEQRLREVYLPPFKAAVDAGVGTLMSAFNDVNGVPSSGNRFTLTRVLRGEWGFDGFVVSDYTSVTEMIAHGYAADGADAARLALSAGVDMEMVGRLYNENGAQLLRQGKLKMADVDEAVRRILRIKFRAGLFDRPYVDESREASFILSAEHLRAAREVASRSLVLLKNERETLPLRKDVRTIAVIGPLADDPRAIIGAWSGDGRAQDSLTLLQGIKAKVSPRTKVLYEKGVAIEGRGVMGNYDAPPPTPSAAGGTNVASAADTEAVRLATTPTAANSIAEAVRAARDADVVIVAVGETADMSGEAAARTSLDLPGRQLELLQAIHQTGKPYAVVLMNGRPLSINWVAENSPAILEAWFAGTRGGEAIADALF
;
A
#
# COMPACT_ATOMS: atom_id res chain seq x y z
N MET A 1 6.50 48.74 -51.82
CA MET A 1 5.59 49.68 -52.49
C MET A 1 4.23 49.67 -51.80
N LYS A 2 3.90 50.85 -51.26
CA LYS A 2 2.54 51.36 -50.92
C LYS A 2 1.74 50.55 -49.88
N LEU A 3 1.25 51.05 -48.85
CA LEU A 3 0.87 52.35 -48.21
C LEU A 3 -0.18 51.93 -47.17
N ALA A 4 -0.03 52.14 -45.89
CA ALA A 4 -0.33 53.33 -45.10
C ALA A 4 -1.82 53.67 -44.93
N GLN A 5 -2.13 53.83 -43.65
CA GLN A 5 -3.07 54.81 -43.07
C GLN A 5 -4.58 54.50 -43.05
N HIS A 6 -5.14 54.47 -41.83
CA HIS A 6 -6.05 55.49 -41.30
C HIS A 6 -6.43 55.12 -39.86
N VAL A 7 -6.12 55.88 -38.91
CA VAL A 7 -6.62 57.14 -38.31
C VAL A 7 -7.60 56.90 -37.12
N LYS A 8 -7.10 57.34 -36.04
CA LYS A 8 -7.68 57.88 -34.78
C LYS A 8 -9.19 58.14 -34.69
N SER A 9 -9.76 57.74 -33.56
CA SER A 9 -10.75 58.58 -32.88
C SER A 9 -10.68 58.37 -31.37
N LEU A 10 -10.32 59.46 -30.67
CA LEU A 10 -10.49 59.69 -29.24
C LEU A 10 -11.95 59.87 -28.91
N LEU A 11 -12.40 59.27 -27.82
CA LEU A 11 -13.52 59.74 -27.00
C LEU A 11 -13.07 59.82 -25.54
N ALA A 12 -12.88 61.04 -25.06
CA ALA A 12 -12.70 61.38 -23.66
C ALA A 12 -14.08 61.40 -22.98
N VAL A 13 -14.22 60.57 -21.93
CA VAL A 13 -15.36 60.72 -20.99
C VAL A 13 -14.76 61.26 -19.69
N ALA A 14 -15.09 62.49 -19.40
CA ALA A 14 -14.79 63.14 -18.14
C ALA A 14 -15.80 62.65 -17.08
N VAL A 15 -15.28 61.97 -16.04
CA VAL A 15 -16.07 61.70 -14.84
C VAL A 15 -15.74 62.74 -13.78
N LEU A 16 -16.71 63.58 -13.42
CA LEU A 16 -16.65 64.47 -12.27
C LEU A 16 -16.53 63.66 -10.97
N LEU A 17 -15.44 63.81 -10.26
CA LEU A 17 -15.29 63.38 -8.87
C LEU A 17 -15.91 64.45 -7.96
N SER A 18 -17.05 64.19 -7.37
CA SER A 18 -17.58 64.92 -6.21
C SER A 18 -16.90 64.36 -4.95
N ALA A 19 -16.06 65.19 -4.33
CA ALA A 19 -15.42 64.88 -3.05
C ALA A 19 -16.48 65.00 -1.93
N LEU A 20 -16.76 63.91 -1.25
CA LEU A 20 -17.38 63.88 0.07
C LEU A 20 -16.29 63.57 1.11
N PRO A 21 -16.29 64.22 2.28
CA PRO A 21 -15.31 63.97 3.32
C PRO A 21 -15.59 62.61 3.96
N LEU A 22 -14.59 61.71 3.91
CA LEU A 22 -14.57 60.47 4.67
C LEU A 22 -14.20 60.78 6.12
N ASP A 23 -15.22 60.71 6.99
CA ASP A 23 -15.02 60.67 8.43
C ASP A 23 -14.37 59.34 8.83
N ALA A 24 -13.06 59.41 9.10
CA ALA A 24 -12.28 58.26 9.54
C ALA A 24 -12.42 58.03 11.05
N SER A 25 -13.54 57.44 11.45
CA SER A 25 -13.67 56.88 12.80
C SER A 25 -12.79 55.61 12.89
N PRO A 26 -11.93 55.46 13.91
CA PRO A 26 -11.12 54.24 14.06
C PRO A 26 -12.02 53.07 14.37
N GLN A 27 -12.27 52.24 13.38
CA GLN A 27 -12.92 50.94 13.61
C GLN A 27 -12.00 50.10 14.52
N ARG A 28 -12.42 49.91 15.77
CA ARG A 28 -11.85 48.92 16.67
C ARG A 28 -11.93 47.57 15.95
N ARG A 29 -10.78 47.01 15.52
CA ARG A 29 -10.70 45.63 15.07
C ARG A 29 -11.10 44.74 16.25
N VAL A 30 -12.32 44.23 16.22
CA VAL A 30 -12.74 43.15 17.09
C VAL A 30 -11.89 41.94 16.68
N PRO A 31 -11.14 41.31 17.58
CA PRO A 31 -10.39 40.11 17.26
C PRO A 31 -11.40 39.07 16.75
N ARG A 32 -11.26 38.61 15.50
CA ARG A 32 -12.05 37.51 14.98
C ARG A 32 -11.76 36.30 15.86
N ALA A 33 -12.78 35.67 16.43
CA ALA A 33 -12.61 34.41 17.12
C ALA A 33 -11.91 33.40 16.18
N PRO A 34 -10.93 32.62 16.69
CA PRO A 34 -10.23 31.63 15.86
C PRO A 34 -11.25 30.68 15.23
N SER A 35 -11.03 30.29 13.98
CA SER A 35 -11.87 29.29 13.33
C SER A 35 -11.87 27.99 14.16
N ARG A 36 -12.96 27.22 14.14
CA ARG A 36 -13.06 25.97 14.93
C ARG A 36 -11.85 25.02 14.72
N GLY A 37 -11.24 25.04 13.53
CA GLY A 37 -10.04 24.25 13.22
C GLY A 37 -8.81 24.71 13.99
N VAL A 38 -8.55 26.03 14.07
CA VAL A 38 -7.40 26.60 14.80
C VAL A 38 -7.54 26.35 16.30
N ALA A 39 -8.75 26.58 16.88
CA ALA A 39 -9.00 26.32 18.29
C ALA A 39 -8.79 24.84 18.68
N ARG A 40 -9.17 23.89 17.80
CA ARG A 40 -8.93 22.45 18.02
C ARG A 40 -7.45 22.09 17.96
N GLN A 41 -6.70 22.70 17.06
CA GLN A 41 -5.26 22.49 16.93
C GLN A 41 -4.49 22.99 18.15
N ASP A 42 -4.79 24.19 18.64
CA ASP A 42 -4.19 24.76 19.85
C ASP A 42 -4.48 23.92 21.10
N ASP A 43 -5.68 23.31 21.19
CA ASP A 43 -6.03 22.39 22.27
C ASP A 43 -5.22 21.09 22.24
N VAL A 44 -5.00 20.52 21.05
CA VAL A 44 -4.16 19.33 20.87
C VAL A 44 -2.73 19.62 21.30
N GLU A 45 -2.12 20.72 20.82
CA GLU A 45 -0.73 21.06 21.18
C GLU A 45 -0.57 21.27 22.68
N ARG A 46 -1.52 21.96 23.34
CA ARG A 46 -1.50 22.13 24.80
C ARG A 46 -1.56 20.79 25.55
N LYS A 47 -2.42 19.86 25.09
CA LYS A 47 -2.51 18.50 25.68
C LYS A 47 -1.23 17.71 25.51
N VAL A 48 -0.60 17.81 24.32
CA VAL A 48 0.68 17.17 24.00
C VAL A 48 1.77 17.68 24.95
N GLU A 49 1.95 19.01 25.07
CA GLU A 49 2.97 19.59 25.96
C GLU A 49 2.73 19.22 27.44
N THR A 50 1.49 19.25 27.89
CA THR A 50 1.12 18.87 29.25
C THR A 50 1.49 17.41 29.54
N LEU A 51 1.27 16.50 28.58
CA LEU A 51 1.59 15.08 28.73
C LEU A 51 3.10 14.85 28.65
N LEU A 52 3.77 15.45 27.67
CA LEU A 52 5.22 15.34 27.43
C LEU A 52 6.03 15.75 28.67
N ALA A 53 5.63 16.84 29.34
CA ALA A 53 6.29 17.35 30.56
C ALA A 53 6.21 16.35 31.75
N ARG A 54 5.28 15.41 31.73
CA ARG A 54 5.09 14.39 32.77
C ARG A 54 5.81 13.07 32.49
N MET A 55 6.33 12.89 31.27
CA MET A 55 6.94 11.63 30.83
C MET A 55 8.35 11.46 31.37
N THR A 56 8.68 10.28 31.84
CA THR A 56 10.06 9.87 32.07
C THR A 56 10.78 9.61 30.76
N LEU A 57 12.12 9.53 30.79
CA LEU A 57 12.91 9.20 29.60
C LEU A 57 12.50 7.84 29.02
N GLU A 58 12.29 6.84 29.87
CA GLU A 58 11.91 5.50 29.47
C GLU A 58 10.53 5.48 28.76
N GLU A 59 9.56 6.25 29.27
CA GLU A 59 8.25 6.40 28.62
C GLU A 59 8.36 7.16 27.28
N LYS A 60 9.25 8.17 27.19
CA LYS A 60 9.52 8.87 25.92
C LYS A 60 10.10 7.93 24.86
N LEU A 61 11.16 7.19 25.22
CA LEU A 61 11.76 6.20 24.30
C LEU A 61 10.76 5.10 23.93
N GLY A 62 9.88 4.70 24.89
CA GLY A 62 8.80 3.75 24.61
C GLY A 62 7.82 4.24 23.54
N GLN A 63 7.51 5.55 23.47
CA GLN A 63 6.64 6.07 22.41
C GLN A 63 7.28 6.00 21.03
N LEU A 64 8.60 5.98 20.94
CA LEU A 64 9.34 5.88 19.67
C LEU A 64 9.42 4.44 19.15
N GLN A 65 8.88 3.46 19.89
CA GLN A 65 8.95 2.04 19.57
C GLN A 65 7.65 1.53 18.95
N GLN A 66 7.76 0.86 17.82
CA GLN A 66 6.75 -0.04 17.29
C GLN A 66 7.27 -1.49 17.35
N SER A 67 6.44 -2.42 17.82
CA SER A 67 6.79 -3.83 17.92
C SER A 67 5.75 -4.72 17.25
N GLY A 68 6.17 -5.87 16.70
CA GLY A 68 5.31 -6.78 15.96
C GLY A 68 4.43 -7.65 16.88
N GLY A 69 3.18 -7.87 16.47
CA GLY A 69 2.34 -8.97 16.96
C GLY A 69 2.73 -10.31 16.35
N ASP A 70 1.99 -11.38 16.71
CA ASP A 70 2.15 -12.67 16.05
C ASP A 70 1.41 -12.71 14.68
N VAL A 71 1.66 -13.75 13.91
CA VAL A 71 1.04 -13.93 12.57
C VAL A 71 -0.49 -14.04 12.65
N ALA A 72 -1.03 -14.52 13.79
CA ALA A 72 -2.47 -14.62 14.02
C ALA A 72 -3.12 -13.29 14.46
N GLY A 73 -2.34 -12.22 14.56
CA GLY A 73 -2.82 -10.90 14.97
C GLY A 73 -2.98 -10.71 16.48
N LYS A 74 -2.33 -11.54 17.30
CA LYS A 74 -2.39 -11.46 18.76
C LYS A 74 -1.15 -10.79 19.34
N ALA A 75 -1.32 -10.18 20.50
CA ALA A 75 -0.21 -9.72 21.32
C ALA A 75 0.44 -10.90 22.04
N ASN A 76 1.78 -10.96 22.00
CA ASN A 76 2.55 -11.87 22.84
C ASN A 76 2.72 -11.31 24.27
N PRO A 77 3.21 -12.12 25.25
CA PRO A 77 3.40 -11.66 26.64
C PRO A 77 4.33 -10.44 26.77
N ASP A 78 5.38 -10.35 25.95
CA ASP A 78 6.35 -9.25 25.99
C ASP A 78 5.71 -7.93 25.55
N LEU A 79 4.84 -7.96 24.56
CA LEU A 79 4.05 -6.79 24.15
C LEU A 79 3.11 -6.32 25.26
N LEU A 80 2.44 -7.25 25.95
CA LEU A 80 1.55 -6.92 27.07
C LEU A 80 2.33 -6.30 28.23
N GLU A 81 3.51 -6.83 28.54
CA GLU A 81 4.39 -6.27 29.57
C GLU A 81 4.89 -4.87 29.18
N ALA A 82 5.41 -4.72 27.97
CA ALA A 82 5.89 -3.43 27.46
C ALA A 82 4.78 -2.37 27.48
N ALA A 83 3.55 -2.74 27.11
CA ALA A 83 2.39 -1.86 27.14
C ALA A 83 2.06 -1.41 28.58
N ARG A 84 2.02 -2.35 29.57
CA ARG A 84 1.79 -2.04 30.99
C ARG A 84 2.88 -1.13 31.57
N ALA A 85 4.10 -1.33 31.15
CA ALA A 85 5.24 -0.51 31.59
C ALA A 85 5.32 0.87 30.89
N GLY A 86 4.45 1.17 29.91
CA GLY A 86 4.52 2.40 29.13
C GLY A 86 5.71 2.47 28.16
N ARG A 87 6.32 1.33 27.84
CA ARG A 87 7.51 1.19 26.98
C ARG A 87 7.18 0.83 25.52
N LEU A 88 5.93 1.04 25.10
CA LEU A 88 5.46 0.75 23.75
C LEU A 88 4.60 1.89 23.24
N GLY A 89 4.90 2.39 22.05
CA GLY A 89 4.13 3.46 21.40
C GLY A 89 3.12 2.94 20.40
N SER A 90 3.47 1.85 19.71
CA SER A 90 2.71 1.30 18.61
C SER A 90 2.94 -0.20 18.46
N THR A 91 2.04 -0.86 17.74
CA THR A 91 2.24 -2.25 17.32
C THR A 91 1.94 -2.42 15.84
N LEU A 92 2.69 -3.31 15.18
CA LEU A 92 2.48 -3.80 13.83
C LEU A 92 1.77 -5.16 13.89
N GLY A 93 0.65 -5.28 13.19
CA GLY A 93 0.01 -6.57 12.91
C GLY A 93 -0.91 -7.12 14.01
N VAL A 94 -0.98 -6.53 15.21
CA VAL A 94 -2.03 -6.89 16.18
C VAL A 94 -3.38 -6.39 15.66
N ARG A 95 -4.30 -7.31 15.39
CA ARG A 95 -5.58 -7.03 14.72
C ARG A 95 -6.71 -7.96 15.17
N GLY A 96 -7.93 -7.59 14.81
CA GLY A 96 -9.16 -8.13 15.37
C GLY A 96 -9.55 -7.34 16.63
N ALA A 97 -10.79 -6.88 16.69
CA ALA A 97 -11.28 -5.94 17.73
C ALA A 97 -10.97 -6.42 19.14
N LYS A 98 -11.14 -7.71 19.41
CA LYS A 98 -10.85 -8.32 20.72
C LYS A 98 -9.36 -8.25 21.07
N ASN A 99 -8.47 -8.66 20.14
CA ASN A 99 -7.02 -8.67 20.38
C ASN A 99 -6.48 -7.25 20.56
N ALA A 100 -6.94 -6.31 19.74
CA ALA A 100 -6.58 -4.89 19.86
C ALA A 100 -7.03 -4.32 21.21
N ASN A 101 -8.27 -4.56 21.64
CA ASN A 101 -8.78 -4.11 22.92
C ASN A 101 -8.03 -4.72 24.11
N GLU A 102 -7.62 -5.99 24.04
CA GLU A 102 -6.83 -6.64 25.11
C GLU A 102 -5.50 -5.92 25.33
N LEU A 103 -4.73 -5.69 24.27
CA LEU A 103 -3.45 -5.00 24.36
C LEU A 103 -3.65 -3.52 24.73
N GLN A 104 -4.69 -2.87 24.23
CA GLN A 104 -5.01 -1.48 24.58
C GLN A 104 -5.35 -1.31 26.05
N ARG A 105 -6.07 -2.27 26.68
CA ARG A 105 -6.31 -2.26 28.13
C ARG A 105 -5.00 -2.31 28.91
N ALA A 106 -4.05 -3.14 28.48
CA ALA A 106 -2.74 -3.20 29.11
C ALA A 106 -2.03 -1.83 29.11
N ALA A 107 -2.12 -1.08 28.02
CA ALA A 107 -1.54 0.27 27.93
C ALA A 107 -2.34 1.30 28.75
N VAL A 108 -3.66 1.37 28.57
CA VAL A 108 -4.51 2.45 29.13
C VAL A 108 -4.80 2.24 30.61
N GLU A 109 -5.02 1.01 31.05
CA GLU A 109 -5.36 0.72 32.44
C GLU A 109 -4.13 0.35 33.27
N GLY A 110 -3.12 -0.29 32.64
CA GLY A 110 -1.92 -0.78 33.31
C GLY A 110 -0.79 0.21 33.44
N SER A 111 -0.64 1.18 32.51
CA SER A 111 0.48 2.11 32.54
C SER A 111 0.21 3.37 33.36
N ARG A 112 1.29 4.00 33.84
CA ARG A 112 1.24 5.19 34.70
C ARG A 112 0.55 6.40 34.06
N LEU A 113 0.85 6.67 32.78
CA LEU A 113 0.33 7.83 32.04
C LEU A 113 -0.89 7.51 31.20
N LYS A 114 -1.28 6.26 31.09
CA LYS A 114 -2.46 5.78 30.35
C LYS A 114 -2.45 6.22 28.87
N ILE A 115 -1.26 6.26 28.25
CA ILE A 115 -1.10 6.65 26.86
C ILE A 115 -1.57 5.48 25.98
N PRO A 116 -2.57 5.68 25.11
CA PRO A 116 -3.05 4.62 24.23
C PRO A 116 -2.02 4.26 23.17
N LEU A 117 -1.99 2.99 22.76
CA LEU A 117 -1.25 2.53 21.59
C LEU A 117 -1.95 2.96 20.31
N ILE A 118 -1.18 3.09 19.22
CA ILE A 118 -1.73 3.16 17.87
C ILE A 118 -1.42 1.85 17.15
N PHE A 119 -2.45 1.19 16.61
CA PHE A 119 -2.34 -0.13 15.97
C PHE A 119 -2.20 0.05 14.47
N GLY A 120 -1.05 -0.39 13.93
CA GLY A 120 -0.70 -0.30 12.51
C GLY A 120 -0.78 -1.65 11.80
N PHE A 121 -1.14 -1.62 10.50
CA PHE A 121 -1.14 -2.78 9.62
C PHE A 121 -1.05 -2.36 8.14
N ASP A 122 -0.60 -3.27 7.27
CA ASP A 122 -0.52 -3.04 5.84
C ASP A 122 -1.89 -3.28 5.18
N VAL A 123 -2.70 -2.22 5.11
CA VAL A 123 -4.00 -2.22 4.45
C VAL A 123 -3.84 -1.56 3.08
N ILE A 124 -3.08 -2.23 2.18
CA ILE A 124 -2.61 -1.63 0.92
C ILE A 124 -3.75 -1.46 -0.09
N HIS A 125 -4.51 -2.53 -0.36
CA HIS A 125 -5.64 -2.51 -1.29
C HIS A 125 -6.86 -3.26 -0.74
N GLY A 126 -7.05 -3.22 0.56
CA GLY A 126 -8.16 -3.81 1.30
C GLY A 126 -7.72 -4.37 2.64
N TYR A 127 -8.65 -4.53 3.57
CA TYR A 127 -8.40 -5.23 4.83
C TYR A 127 -8.84 -6.69 4.72
N ARG A 128 -10.14 -6.96 4.62
CA ARG A 128 -10.71 -8.29 4.39
C ARG A 128 -11.39 -8.38 3.03
N THR A 129 -12.13 -7.36 2.64
CA THR A 129 -12.58 -7.15 1.27
C THR A 129 -11.41 -6.61 0.46
N ILE A 130 -10.85 -7.45 -0.42
CA ILE A 130 -9.68 -7.11 -1.22
C ILE A 130 -10.12 -6.53 -2.57
N PHE A 131 -9.59 -5.36 -2.88
CA PHE A 131 -9.74 -4.66 -4.15
C PHE A 131 -8.65 -5.07 -5.13
N PRO A 132 -8.69 -4.66 -6.39
CA PRO A 132 -7.57 -4.83 -7.30
C PRO A 132 -6.29 -4.26 -6.69
N VAL A 133 -5.15 -4.84 -7.06
CA VAL A 133 -3.85 -4.24 -6.68
C VAL A 133 -3.78 -2.78 -7.15
N PRO A 134 -3.06 -1.90 -6.43
CA PRO A 134 -3.02 -0.47 -6.74
C PRO A 134 -2.63 -0.14 -8.18
N LEU A 135 -1.74 -0.91 -8.80
CA LEU A 135 -1.39 -0.76 -10.21
C LEU A 135 -2.59 -1.01 -11.13
N GLY A 136 -3.41 -2.03 -10.81
CA GLY A 136 -4.66 -2.30 -11.53
C GLY A 136 -5.69 -1.19 -11.33
N GLU A 137 -5.86 -0.68 -10.10
CA GLU A 137 -6.74 0.49 -9.90
C GLU A 137 -6.26 1.72 -10.68
N ALA A 138 -4.95 1.95 -10.76
CA ALA A 138 -4.37 3.06 -11.50
C ALA A 138 -4.64 2.95 -13.01
N ALA A 139 -4.73 1.73 -13.55
CA ALA A 139 -5.09 1.49 -14.94
C ALA A 139 -6.53 1.97 -15.31
N SER A 140 -7.39 2.20 -14.32
CA SER A 140 -8.70 2.83 -14.52
C SER A 140 -8.63 4.31 -14.87
N TRP A 141 -7.53 5.00 -14.56
CA TRP A 141 -7.36 6.47 -14.64
C TRP A 141 -8.39 7.24 -13.81
N ASP A 142 -9.04 6.58 -12.86
CA ASP A 142 -10.11 7.12 -12.01
C ASP A 142 -9.69 7.16 -10.54
N PRO A 143 -9.15 8.28 -10.03
CA PRO A 143 -8.78 8.41 -8.63
C PRO A 143 -9.95 8.17 -7.66
N SER A 144 -11.22 8.36 -8.10
CA SER A 144 -12.38 8.12 -7.23
C SER A 144 -12.57 6.63 -6.91
N ALA A 145 -12.12 5.73 -7.79
CA ALA A 145 -12.10 4.29 -7.52
C ALA A 145 -11.14 3.97 -6.36
N ALA A 146 -9.93 4.57 -6.36
CA ALA A 146 -8.96 4.41 -5.29
C ALA A 146 -9.40 5.05 -3.96
N GLU A 147 -10.11 6.19 -4.00
CA GLU A 147 -10.72 6.78 -2.81
C GLU A 147 -11.77 5.84 -2.21
N ARG A 148 -12.62 5.24 -3.06
CA ARG A 148 -13.67 4.29 -2.65
C ARG A 148 -13.07 3.03 -2.02
N SER A 149 -12.04 2.43 -2.64
CA SER A 149 -11.37 1.24 -2.10
C SER A 149 -10.69 1.53 -0.76
N ALA A 150 -10.00 2.65 -0.65
CA ALA A 150 -9.35 3.09 0.60
C ALA A 150 -10.36 3.37 1.72
N TYR A 151 -11.54 3.94 1.39
CA TYR A 151 -12.63 4.13 2.35
C TYR A 151 -13.16 2.81 2.92
N VAL A 152 -13.47 1.84 2.05
CA VAL A 152 -13.94 0.52 2.48
C VAL A 152 -12.87 -0.17 3.34
N ALA A 153 -11.62 -0.14 2.89
CA ALA A 153 -10.50 -0.69 3.61
C ALA A 153 -10.34 -0.07 5.01
N ALA A 154 -10.45 1.26 5.11
CA ALA A 154 -10.42 1.98 6.38
C ALA A 154 -11.56 1.57 7.32
N THR A 155 -12.77 1.45 6.79
CA THR A 155 -13.96 1.09 7.56
C THR A 155 -13.83 -0.31 8.18
N GLU A 156 -13.38 -1.30 7.39
CA GLU A 156 -13.15 -2.66 7.88
C GLU A 156 -11.99 -2.72 8.87
N ALA A 157 -10.86 -2.08 8.55
CA ALA A 157 -9.69 -2.03 9.41
C ALA A 157 -9.99 -1.36 10.76
N ARG A 158 -10.75 -0.25 10.74
CA ARG A 158 -11.17 0.44 11.98
C ARG A 158 -12.06 -0.43 12.84
N ALA A 159 -13.00 -1.15 12.24
CA ALA A 159 -13.86 -2.10 12.95
C ALA A 159 -13.06 -3.25 13.58
N ALA A 160 -11.97 -3.68 12.94
CA ALA A 160 -11.03 -4.69 13.44
C ALA A 160 -9.98 -4.16 14.44
N GLY A 161 -10.12 -2.91 14.91
CA GLY A 161 -9.27 -2.34 15.95
C GLY A 161 -8.01 -1.63 15.47
N LEU A 162 -7.84 -1.45 14.17
CA LEU A 162 -6.72 -0.71 13.59
C LEU A 162 -7.03 0.79 13.52
N GLN A 163 -6.03 1.64 13.77
CA GLN A 163 -6.16 3.10 13.65
C GLN A 163 -5.17 3.69 12.66
N TRP A 164 -4.28 2.88 12.12
CA TRP A 164 -3.19 3.32 11.26
C TRP A 164 -2.92 2.30 10.17
N THR A 165 -2.74 2.76 8.93
CA THR A 165 -2.31 1.90 7.83
C THR A 165 -0.98 2.37 7.25
N PHE A 166 -0.16 1.41 6.77
CA PHE A 166 1.06 1.69 6.00
C PHE A 166 0.74 1.79 4.51
N ALA A 167 -0.23 2.65 4.20
CA ALA A 167 -0.69 3.00 2.87
C ALA A 167 -1.14 4.48 2.85
N PRO A 168 -1.10 5.15 1.68
CA PRO A 168 -0.79 4.62 0.35
C PRO A 168 0.70 4.47 0.07
N MET A 169 1.06 3.47 -0.75
CA MET A 169 2.35 3.43 -1.40
C MET A 169 2.29 4.38 -2.61
N VAL A 170 3.22 5.34 -2.65
CA VAL A 170 3.21 6.44 -3.64
C VAL A 170 4.53 6.55 -4.42
N ASP A 171 5.32 5.48 -4.39
CA ASP A 171 6.54 5.40 -5.18
C ASP A 171 6.24 5.44 -6.68
N VAL A 172 6.99 6.25 -7.42
CA VAL A 172 6.98 6.22 -8.87
C VAL A 172 7.90 5.09 -9.33
N ALA A 173 7.34 4.06 -9.98
CA ALA A 173 8.05 2.88 -10.43
C ALA A 173 8.10 2.82 -11.96
N ARG A 174 9.31 2.78 -12.54
CA ARG A 174 9.53 2.74 -13.99
C ARG A 174 10.13 1.44 -14.49
N ASP A 175 10.71 0.64 -13.60
CA ASP A 175 11.24 -0.68 -13.92
C ASP A 175 10.25 -1.75 -13.47
N ALA A 176 9.58 -2.39 -14.44
CA ALA A 176 8.59 -3.43 -14.17
C ALA A 176 9.19 -4.69 -13.53
N ARG A 177 10.53 -4.84 -13.50
CA ARG A 177 11.21 -5.93 -12.79
C ARG A 177 11.13 -5.78 -11.27
N TRP A 178 10.91 -4.56 -10.76
CA TRP A 178 10.68 -4.32 -9.34
C TRP A 178 9.34 -4.90 -8.90
N GLY A 179 9.37 -5.80 -7.91
CA GLY A 179 8.18 -6.51 -7.46
C GLY A 179 7.11 -5.61 -6.86
N ARG A 180 7.54 -4.57 -6.15
CA ARG A 180 6.65 -3.62 -5.46
C ARG A 180 5.94 -2.63 -6.39
N ILE A 181 6.20 -2.66 -7.71
CA ILE A 181 5.42 -1.88 -8.68
C ILE A 181 3.91 -2.14 -8.55
N THR A 182 3.52 -3.34 -8.12
CA THR A 182 2.12 -3.72 -7.89
C THR A 182 1.41 -2.88 -6.83
N GLU A 183 2.16 -2.30 -5.87
CA GLU A 183 1.62 -1.56 -4.72
C GLU A 183 1.31 -0.09 -5.02
N GLY A 184 1.78 0.46 -6.13
CA GLY A 184 1.70 1.87 -6.49
C GLY A 184 0.87 2.17 -7.72
N ALA A 185 0.90 3.43 -8.15
CA ALA A 185 0.14 3.92 -9.31
C ALA A 185 0.97 3.92 -10.62
N GLY A 186 2.10 3.18 -10.66
CA GLY A 186 2.93 3.04 -11.85
C GLY A 186 3.95 4.16 -12.05
N GLU A 187 4.23 4.52 -13.29
CA GLU A 187 5.38 5.35 -13.67
C GLU A 187 5.07 6.85 -13.79
N ASP A 188 3.81 7.23 -13.91
CA ASP A 188 3.41 8.62 -14.12
C ASP A 188 3.33 9.40 -12.82
N THR A 189 4.13 10.44 -12.71
CA THR A 189 4.23 11.29 -11.50
C THR A 189 2.92 12.03 -11.20
N TYR A 190 2.20 12.51 -12.23
CA TYR A 190 0.95 13.26 -12.05
C TYR A 190 -0.18 12.33 -11.62
N LEU A 191 -0.34 11.19 -12.28
CA LEU A 191 -1.31 10.17 -11.91
C LEU A 191 -1.04 9.66 -10.49
N GLY A 192 0.22 9.35 -10.16
CA GLY A 192 0.67 8.97 -8.83
C GLY A 192 0.28 10.00 -7.76
N ALA A 193 0.46 11.30 -8.05
CA ALA A 193 0.05 12.37 -7.14
C ALA A 193 -1.48 12.47 -6.99
N ALA A 194 -2.25 12.24 -8.06
CA ALA A 194 -3.71 12.23 -8.00
C ALA A 194 -4.24 11.05 -7.16
N PHE A 195 -3.68 9.85 -7.36
CA PHE A 195 -4.03 8.66 -6.57
C PHE A 195 -3.57 8.77 -5.12
N ALA A 196 -2.42 9.39 -4.84
CA ALA A 196 -1.96 9.66 -3.48
C ALA A 196 -2.99 10.49 -2.70
N ARG A 197 -3.47 11.60 -3.28
CA ARG A 197 -4.52 12.42 -2.66
C ARG A 197 -5.81 11.64 -2.42
N ALA A 198 -6.28 10.92 -3.44
CA ALA A 198 -7.52 10.15 -3.36
C ALA A 198 -7.47 9.09 -2.26
N ARG A 199 -6.37 8.32 -2.17
CA ARG A 199 -6.21 7.31 -1.13
C ARG A 199 -6.09 7.90 0.27
N VAL A 200 -5.37 9.03 0.45
CA VAL A 200 -5.32 9.73 1.75
C VAL A 200 -6.72 10.16 2.16
N HIS A 201 -7.52 10.74 1.26
CA HIS A 201 -8.90 11.10 1.55
C HIS A 201 -9.78 9.87 1.84
N GLY A 202 -9.60 8.78 1.12
CA GLY A 202 -10.31 7.53 1.36
C GLY A 202 -10.04 6.97 2.75
N PHE A 203 -8.76 6.87 3.16
CA PHE A 203 -8.38 6.36 4.48
C PHE A 203 -8.77 7.30 5.62
N GLN A 204 -8.52 8.60 5.48
CA GLN A 204 -8.61 9.58 6.58
C GLN A 204 -9.91 10.39 6.60
N GLY A 205 -10.55 10.59 5.44
CA GLY A 205 -11.63 11.57 5.31
C GLY A 205 -11.14 12.97 5.67
N SER A 206 -12.05 13.79 6.14
CA SER A 206 -11.76 15.12 6.70
C SER A 206 -11.36 15.08 8.18
N ASP A 207 -11.61 13.98 8.86
CA ASP A 207 -11.33 13.75 10.29
C ASP A 207 -11.10 12.26 10.55
N TYR A 208 -9.83 11.86 10.66
CA TYR A 208 -9.47 10.47 10.92
C TYR A 208 -9.69 10.02 12.38
N SER A 209 -10.26 10.87 13.24
CA SER A 209 -10.81 10.45 14.53
C SER A 209 -12.18 9.76 14.39
N ALA A 210 -12.81 9.81 13.22
CA ALA A 210 -14.08 9.14 12.96
C ALA A 210 -13.95 7.62 13.07
N GLN A 211 -15.07 6.95 13.40
CA GLN A 211 -15.07 5.50 13.69
C GLN A 211 -15.06 4.60 12.44
N ASP A 212 -14.96 5.20 11.27
CA ASP A 212 -14.86 4.56 9.95
C ASP A 212 -13.61 5.02 9.18
N ARG A 213 -12.67 5.67 9.88
CA ARG A 213 -11.44 6.23 9.32
C ARG A 213 -10.22 5.77 10.09
N ILE A 214 -9.07 5.76 9.42
CA ILE A 214 -7.75 5.44 9.99
C ILE A 214 -6.71 6.43 9.48
N VAL A 215 -5.63 6.60 10.23
CA VAL A 215 -4.48 7.42 9.81
C VAL A 215 -3.77 6.75 8.65
N ALA A 216 -3.50 7.49 7.59
CA ALA A 216 -2.71 7.03 6.44
C ALA A 216 -1.21 7.25 6.65
N CYS A 217 -0.40 6.45 5.96
CA CYS A 217 1.05 6.55 5.93
C CYS A 217 1.54 6.50 4.48
N ALA A 218 1.99 7.63 3.95
CA ALA A 218 2.57 7.62 2.61
C ALA A 218 3.96 6.99 2.63
N LYS A 219 4.17 5.99 1.77
CA LYS A 219 5.41 5.20 1.72
C LYS A 219 5.89 4.96 0.29
N HIS A 220 7.18 4.70 0.06
CA HIS A 220 8.32 4.73 0.97
C HIS A 220 9.17 5.98 0.68
N TYR A 221 9.34 6.84 1.64
CA TYR A 221 9.99 8.14 1.46
C TYR A 221 11.52 8.00 1.54
N VAL A 222 12.27 8.04 0.41
CA VAL A 222 11.88 8.45 -0.92
C VAL A 222 12.68 7.72 -2.01
N ALA A 223 12.12 7.74 -3.22
CA ALA A 223 12.75 7.25 -4.46
C ALA A 223 12.95 5.72 -4.53
N TYR A 224 12.27 4.93 -3.70
CA TYR A 224 12.43 3.48 -3.66
C TYR A 224 12.08 2.80 -4.98
N GLY A 225 11.08 3.31 -5.73
CA GLY A 225 10.73 2.81 -7.07
C GLY A 225 11.78 3.07 -8.16
N ALA A 226 12.90 3.73 -7.83
CA ALA A 226 14.03 3.95 -8.72
C ALA A 226 15.21 3.01 -8.45
N ALA A 227 15.02 1.99 -7.61
CA ALA A 227 16.09 1.03 -7.28
C ALA A 227 16.74 0.44 -8.52
N GLU A 228 18.06 0.39 -8.53
CA GLU A 228 18.84 -0.03 -9.70
C GLU A 228 18.43 -1.42 -10.20
N SER A 229 18.19 -1.53 -11.50
CA SER A 229 17.79 -2.77 -12.17
C SER A 229 16.49 -3.40 -11.65
N GLY A 230 15.63 -2.63 -10.99
CA GLY A 230 14.41 -3.14 -10.37
C GLY A 230 14.65 -4.12 -9.22
N ARG A 231 15.86 -4.12 -8.64
CA ARG A 231 16.19 -4.97 -7.48
C ARG A 231 15.69 -4.32 -6.20
N ASP A 232 14.94 -5.07 -5.43
CA ASP A 232 14.44 -4.59 -4.16
C ASP A 232 15.57 -4.29 -3.17
N TYR A 233 15.36 -3.35 -2.24
CA TYR A 233 16.31 -2.89 -1.22
C TYR A 233 17.60 -2.27 -1.75
N ASN A 234 17.66 -1.95 -3.05
CA ASN A 234 18.90 -1.52 -3.69
C ASN A 234 19.04 0.01 -3.75
N THR A 235 20.26 0.44 -4.04
CA THR A 235 20.69 1.82 -4.22
C THR A 235 19.87 2.58 -5.26
N THR A 236 19.66 3.87 -5.03
CA THR A 236 19.17 4.82 -6.03
C THR A 236 20.15 5.98 -6.18
N ASP A 237 20.52 6.29 -7.42
CA ASP A 237 21.41 7.40 -7.73
C ASP A 237 20.76 8.35 -8.75
N MET A 238 20.61 9.62 -8.38
CA MET A 238 19.96 10.61 -9.24
C MET A 238 20.29 12.04 -8.85
N SER A 239 20.12 12.98 -9.81
CA SER A 239 20.22 14.41 -9.52
C SER A 239 19.08 14.87 -8.59
N GLU A 240 19.34 15.93 -7.80
CA GLU A 240 18.29 16.59 -6.99
C GLU A 240 17.11 17.05 -7.86
N GLN A 241 17.37 17.55 -9.08
CA GLN A 241 16.33 17.93 -10.01
C GLN A 241 15.38 16.75 -10.31
N ARG A 242 15.93 15.59 -10.68
CA ARG A 242 15.13 14.39 -10.96
C ARG A 242 14.34 13.92 -9.73
N LEU A 243 14.95 13.97 -8.55
CA LEU A 243 14.28 13.64 -7.29
C LEU A 243 13.06 14.55 -7.09
N ARG A 244 13.22 15.87 -7.29
CA ARG A 244 12.18 16.88 -7.11
C ARG A 244 11.08 16.85 -8.16
N GLU A 245 11.40 16.51 -9.40
CA GLU A 245 10.44 16.54 -10.51
C GLU A 245 9.67 15.22 -10.65
N VAL A 246 10.24 14.09 -10.21
CA VAL A 246 9.67 12.77 -10.45
C VAL A 246 9.22 12.08 -9.16
N TYR A 247 10.09 11.95 -8.18
CA TYR A 247 9.85 11.06 -7.03
C TYR A 247 9.22 11.76 -5.82
N LEU A 248 9.48 13.04 -5.64
CA LEU A 248 8.91 13.81 -4.53
C LEU A 248 7.44 14.26 -4.73
N PRO A 249 6.94 14.54 -5.94
CA PRO A 249 5.59 15.12 -6.09
C PRO A 249 4.44 14.26 -5.58
N PRO A 250 4.41 12.91 -5.68
CA PRO A 250 3.35 12.13 -5.07
C PRO A 250 3.32 12.20 -3.54
N PHE A 251 4.50 12.27 -2.89
CA PHE A 251 4.60 12.49 -1.46
C PHE A 251 4.13 13.88 -1.06
N LYS A 252 4.52 14.91 -1.84
CA LYS A 252 4.02 16.28 -1.62
C LYS A 252 2.50 16.33 -1.72
N ALA A 253 1.93 15.63 -2.69
CA ALA A 253 0.48 15.54 -2.86
C ALA A 253 -0.21 14.85 -1.67
N ALA A 254 0.40 13.82 -1.09
CA ALA A 254 -0.08 13.18 0.14
C ALA A 254 0.01 14.13 1.35
N VAL A 255 1.11 14.89 1.48
CA VAL A 255 1.26 15.90 2.54
C VAL A 255 0.22 17.00 2.39
N ASP A 256 -0.02 17.51 1.18
CA ASP A 256 -1.03 18.53 0.90
C ASP A 256 -2.46 18.02 1.15
N ALA A 257 -2.69 16.72 1.02
CA ALA A 257 -3.95 16.07 1.38
C ALA A 257 -4.08 15.80 2.90
N GLY A 258 -3.08 16.18 3.70
CA GLY A 258 -3.12 16.07 5.16
C GLY A 258 -2.79 14.68 5.69
N VAL A 259 -1.95 13.90 4.99
CA VAL A 259 -1.50 12.59 5.48
C VAL A 259 -0.91 12.70 6.88
N GLY A 260 -1.32 11.80 7.79
CA GLY A 260 -0.88 11.87 9.19
C GLY A 260 0.56 11.40 9.41
N THR A 261 1.05 10.47 8.60
CA THR A 261 2.38 9.87 8.76
C THR A 261 3.06 9.60 7.43
N LEU A 262 4.38 9.48 7.46
CA LEU A 262 5.19 8.93 6.36
C LEU A 262 6.07 7.80 6.87
N MET A 263 6.49 6.92 5.95
CA MET A 263 7.45 5.85 6.23
C MET A 263 8.71 6.09 5.41
N SER A 264 9.89 6.10 6.07
CA SER A 264 11.18 6.19 5.37
C SER A 264 11.50 4.88 4.66
N ALA A 265 12.10 4.97 3.48
CA ALA A 265 12.40 3.81 2.63
C ALA A 265 13.64 3.02 3.09
N PHE A 266 13.79 1.81 2.54
CA PHE A 266 14.97 0.95 2.74
C PHE A 266 16.20 1.44 1.99
N ASN A 267 16.01 1.92 0.74
CA ASN A 267 17.09 2.28 -0.16
C ASN A 267 17.90 3.48 0.34
N ASP A 268 19.12 3.58 -0.12
CA ASP A 268 19.88 4.82 -0.08
C ASP A 268 19.58 5.69 -1.30
N VAL A 269 19.73 6.99 -1.14
CA VAL A 269 19.67 7.98 -2.21
C VAL A 269 21.03 8.69 -2.26
N ASN A 270 21.75 8.50 -3.36
CA ASN A 270 23.09 9.08 -3.55
C ASN A 270 24.03 8.70 -2.38
N GLY A 271 24.02 7.43 -1.96
CA GLY A 271 24.86 6.89 -0.90
C GLY A 271 24.41 7.24 0.53
N VAL A 272 23.25 7.85 0.73
CA VAL A 272 22.69 8.16 2.07
C VAL A 272 21.41 7.38 2.26
N PRO A 273 21.33 6.41 3.20
CA PRO A 273 20.12 5.67 3.50
C PRO A 273 18.94 6.59 3.82
N SER A 274 17.78 6.32 3.28
CA SER A 274 16.58 7.17 3.43
C SER A 274 16.23 7.43 4.90
N SER A 275 16.41 6.43 5.78
CA SER A 275 16.21 6.58 7.23
C SER A 275 17.26 7.46 7.92
N GLY A 276 18.42 7.73 7.30
CA GLY A 276 19.46 8.64 7.80
C GLY A 276 19.53 9.97 7.05
N ASN A 277 18.66 10.20 6.08
CA ASN A 277 18.80 11.30 5.12
C ASN A 277 18.17 12.62 5.62
N ARG A 278 18.97 13.46 6.25
CA ARG A 278 18.54 14.79 6.74
C ARG A 278 18.04 15.72 5.64
N PHE A 279 18.57 15.59 4.40
CA PHE A 279 18.14 16.43 3.30
C PHE A 279 16.67 16.16 2.98
N THR A 280 16.29 14.92 2.81
CA THR A 280 14.90 14.54 2.48
C THR A 280 13.97 14.71 3.69
N LEU A 281 14.34 14.17 4.86
CA LEU A 281 13.49 14.12 6.05
C LEU A 281 13.34 15.47 6.76
N THR A 282 14.46 16.21 6.94
CA THR A 282 14.43 17.46 7.70
C THR A 282 14.27 18.68 6.80
N ARG A 283 15.13 18.83 5.75
CA ARG A 283 15.10 20.05 4.94
C ARG A 283 13.87 20.08 4.04
N VAL A 284 13.63 19.02 3.24
CA VAL A 284 12.50 19.00 2.29
C VAL A 284 11.19 18.78 3.03
N LEU A 285 11.04 17.65 3.75
CA LEU A 285 9.76 17.25 4.34
C LEU A 285 9.29 18.24 5.43
N ARG A 286 10.17 18.58 6.38
CA ARG A 286 9.82 19.48 7.50
C ARG A 286 9.97 20.95 7.14
N GLY A 287 11.12 21.32 6.56
CA GLY A 287 11.46 22.72 6.30
C GLY A 287 10.72 23.33 5.13
N GLU A 288 10.66 22.63 3.99
CA GLU A 288 10.04 23.18 2.78
C GLU A 288 8.52 22.89 2.73
N TRP A 289 8.08 21.71 3.18
CA TRP A 289 6.67 21.29 3.07
C TRP A 289 5.88 21.52 4.35
N GLY A 290 6.53 21.74 5.49
CA GLY A 290 5.86 21.99 6.78
C GLY A 290 5.10 20.77 7.33
N PHE A 291 5.52 19.55 6.99
CA PHE A 291 4.88 18.33 7.49
C PHE A 291 4.97 18.24 9.02
N ASP A 292 3.84 18.13 9.71
CA ASP A 292 3.72 18.16 11.18
C ASP A 292 3.36 16.80 11.81
N GLY A 293 3.12 15.78 10.98
CA GLY A 293 2.93 14.39 11.41
C GLY A 293 4.24 13.71 11.82
N PHE A 294 4.24 12.42 12.11
CA PHE A 294 5.47 11.68 12.41
C PHE A 294 5.95 10.80 11.24
N VAL A 295 7.25 10.52 11.23
CA VAL A 295 7.88 9.57 10.30
C VAL A 295 8.19 8.29 11.07
N VAL A 296 7.72 7.16 10.55
CA VAL A 296 8.13 5.82 10.99
C VAL A 296 9.20 5.28 10.04
N SER A 297 10.15 4.49 10.54
CA SER A 297 11.06 3.73 9.68
C SER A 297 10.31 2.60 8.98
N ASP A 298 10.81 2.12 7.85
CA ASP A 298 10.42 0.80 7.35
C ASP A 298 10.96 -0.31 8.26
N TYR A 299 10.52 -1.55 8.04
CA TYR A 299 10.83 -2.71 8.85
C TYR A 299 12.35 -2.92 8.99
N THR A 300 12.89 -2.71 10.19
CA THR A 300 14.35 -2.75 10.48
C THR A 300 15.25 -1.79 9.70
N SER A 301 14.71 -0.86 8.90
CA SER A 301 15.53 -0.01 8.01
C SER A 301 16.53 0.90 8.75
N VAL A 302 16.31 1.18 10.04
CA VAL A 302 17.32 1.85 10.88
C VAL A 302 18.51 0.94 11.13
N THR A 303 18.26 -0.33 11.43
CA THR A 303 19.33 -1.33 11.63
C THR A 303 20.11 -1.59 10.33
N GLU A 304 19.43 -1.58 9.20
CA GLU A 304 20.03 -1.81 7.88
C GLU A 304 21.03 -0.73 7.46
N MET A 305 20.99 0.47 8.06
CA MET A 305 22.03 1.47 7.84
C MET A 305 23.45 0.97 8.17
N ILE A 306 23.58 -0.05 9.02
CA ILE A 306 24.86 -0.71 9.31
C ILE A 306 25.31 -1.52 8.09
N ALA A 307 24.42 -2.29 7.49
CA ALA A 307 24.70 -3.07 6.28
C ALA A 307 25.01 -2.19 5.07
N HIS A 308 24.37 -1.00 4.98
CA HIS A 308 24.70 0.03 3.99
C HIS A 308 26.09 0.68 4.21
N GLY A 309 26.79 0.36 5.32
CA GLY A 309 28.07 0.99 5.67
C GLY A 309 27.97 2.46 6.08
N TYR A 310 26.76 2.96 6.35
CA TYR A 310 26.50 4.34 6.75
C TYR A 310 26.60 4.54 8.26
N ALA A 311 26.18 3.57 9.05
CA ALA A 311 26.30 3.55 10.50
C ALA A 311 27.34 2.52 10.96
N ALA A 312 28.12 2.85 12.00
CA ALA A 312 29.16 1.96 12.53
C ALA A 312 28.57 0.80 13.35
N ASP A 313 27.50 1.07 14.10
CA ASP A 313 26.83 0.12 14.98
C ASP A 313 25.37 0.55 15.26
N GLY A 314 24.65 -0.20 16.09
CA GLY A 314 23.26 0.11 16.43
C GLY A 314 23.08 1.44 17.17
N ALA A 315 24.04 1.86 17.99
CA ALA A 315 24.00 3.15 18.68
C ALA A 315 24.17 4.31 17.68
N ASP A 316 25.08 4.15 16.72
CA ASP A 316 25.28 5.15 15.66
C ASP A 316 24.08 5.21 14.71
N ALA A 317 23.50 4.05 14.35
CA ALA A 317 22.27 3.98 13.55
C ALA A 317 21.09 4.70 14.25
N ALA A 318 20.84 4.44 15.52
CA ALA A 318 19.82 5.12 16.31
C ALA A 318 20.02 6.64 16.34
N ARG A 319 21.26 7.08 16.57
CA ARG A 319 21.64 8.50 16.57
C ARG A 319 21.37 9.16 15.22
N LEU A 320 21.82 8.55 14.14
CA LEU A 320 21.70 9.08 12.78
C LEU A 320 20.23 9.19 12.37
N ALA A 321 19.42 8.13 12.56
CA ALA A 321 18.04 8.10 12.16
C ALA A 321 17.18 9.11 12.95
N LEU A 322 17.29 9.14 14.28
CA LEU A 322 16.52 10.07 15.10
C LEU A 322 16.91 11.52 14.81
N SER A 323 18.22 11.81 14.65
CA SER A 323 18.70 13.14 14.27
C SER A 323 18.33 13.53 12.83
N ALA A 324 18.08 12.59 11.94
CA ALA A 324 17.60 12.87 10.60
C ALA A 324 16.10 13.16 10.55
N GLY A 325 15.33 12.73 11.56
CA GLY A 325 13.89 13.01 11.67
C GLY A 325 12.99 11.79 11.51
N VAL A 326 13.50 10.57 11.71
CA VAL A 326 12.69 9.36 11.90
C VAL A 326 12.23 9.31 13.34
N ASP A 327 10.94 9.51 13.56
CA ASP A 327 10.36 9.69 14.89
C ASP A 327 10.03 8.37 15.59
N MET A 328 9.67 7.33 14.83
CA MET A 328 9.32 6.00 15.36
C MET A 328 10.11 4.91 14.62
N GLU A 329 10.69 3.98 15.37
CA GLU A 329 11.41 2.84 14.83
C GLU A 329 10.49 1.62 14.71
N MET A 330 10.40 1.04 13.51
CA MET A 330 9.66 -0.18 13.28
C MET A 330 10.55 -1.39 13.57
N VAL A 331 10.20 -2.11 14.64
CA VAL A 331 10.73 -3.41 15.09
C VAL A 331 12.19 -3.43 15.56
N GLY A 332 13.08 -2.58 15.07
CA GLY A 332 14.53 -2.63 15.31
C GLY A 332 14.97 -2.44 16.78
N ARG A 333 14.24 -1.69 17.62
CA ARG A 333 14.49 -1.45 19.06
C ARG A 333 15.75 -0.63 19.40
N LEU A 334 16.48 -0.13 18.41
CA LEU A 334 17.74 0.57 18.66
C LEU A 334 17.57 1.85 19.45
N TYR A 335 16.43 2.56 19.29
CA TYR A 335 16.11 3.75 20.07
C TYR A 335 15.95 3.43 21.54
N ASN A 336 15.25 2.35 21.89
CA ASN A 336 15.06 1.92 23.27
C ASN A 336 16.34 1.43 23.92
N GLU A 337 17.16 0.67 23.17
CA GLU A 337 18.39 0.06 23.67
C GLU A 337 19.51 1.08 23.88
N ASN A 338 19.62 2.08 22.99
CA ASN A 338 20.76 2.99 22.96
C ASN A 338 20.45 4.43 23.38
N GLY A 339 19.18 4.86 23.29
CA GLY A 339 18.79 6.27 23.46
C GLY A 339 19.24 6.88 24.79
N ALA A 340 19.05 6.18 25.91
CA ALA A 340 19.45 6.67 27.23
C ALA A 340 20.98 6.84 27.35
N GLN A 341 21.76 5.94 26.76
CA GLN A 341 23.22 6.04 26.76
C GLN A 341 23.71 7.20 25.87
N LEU A 342 23.15 7.33 24.67
CA LEU A 342 23.47 8.41 23.73
C LEU A 342 23.20 9.80 24.33
N LEU A 343 22.09 9.95 25.06
CA LEU A 343 21.76 11.18 25.78
C LEU A 343 22.79 11.49 26.89
N ARG A 344 23.15 10.49 27.71
CA ARG A 344 24.17 10.67 28.75
C ARG A 344 25.53 11.05 28.17
N GLN A 345 25.88 10.56 27.00
CA GLN A 345 27.12 10.87 26.29
C GLN A 345 27.07 12.21 25.53
N GLY A 346 25.94 12.90 25.50
CA GLY A 346 25.75 14.13 24.72
C GLY A 346 25.77 13.93 23.21
N LYS A 347 25.67 12.66 22.72
CA LYS A 347 25.65 12.32 21.29
C LYS A 347 24.26 12.47 20.68
N LEU A 348 23.22 12.47 21.52
CA LEU A 348 21.82 12.75 21.16
C LEU A 348 21.31 13.88 22.06
N LYS A 349 20.42 14.73 21.56
CA LYS A 349 19.80 15.81 22.33
C LYS A 349 18.43 15.39 22.82
N MET A 350 18.08 15.74 24.07
CA MET A 350 16.73 15.52 24.59
C MET A 350 15.66 16.20 23.72
N ALA A 351 15.97 17.34 23.13
CA ALA A 351 15.06 18.06 22.24
C ALA A 351 14.65 17.24 21.01
N ASP A 352 15.54 16.39 20.47
CA ASP A 352 15.23 15.53 19.32
C ASP A 352 14.26 14.42 19.75
N VAL A 353 14.45 13.84 20.94
CA VAL A 353 13.55 12.85 21.53
C VAL A 353 12.18 13.47 21.82
N ASP A 354 12.16 14.65 22.46
CA ASP A 354 10.93 15.36 22.80
C ASP A 354 10.11 15.72 21.56
N GLU A 355 10.79 16.13 20.48
CA GLU A 355 10.11 16.46 19.23
C GLU A 355 9.51 15.23 18.54
N ALA A 356 10.21 14.11 18.54
CA ALA A 356 9.68 12.85 18.02
C ALA A 356 8.43 12.38 18.81
N VAL A 357 8.51 12.40 20.14
CA VAL A 357 7.36 12.08 21.01
C VAL A 357 6.20 13.04 20.79
N ARG A 358 6.47 14.34 20.66
CA ARG A 358 5.46 15.38 20.39
C ARG A 358 4.66 15.05 19.13
N ARG A 359 5.33 14.69 18.03
CA ARG A 359 4.69 14.35 16.76
C ARG A 359 3.83 13.09 16.89
N ILE A 360 4.31 12.07 17.57
CA ILE A 360 3.57 10.83 17.80
C ILE A 360 2.32 11.09 18.66
N LEU A 361 2.46 11.82 19.76
CA LEU A 361 1.33 12.16 20.63
C LEU A 361 0.29 13.02 19.90
N ARG A 362 0.75 13.98 19.07
CA ARG A 362 -0.13 14.81 18.24
C ARG A 362 -1.05 13.95 17.36
N ILE A 363 -0.50 12.97 16.66
CA ILE A 363 -1.28 12.06 15.82
C ILE A 363 -2.24 11.21 16.67
N LYS A 364 -1.81 10.70 17.82
CA LYS A 364 -2.68 9.95 18.75
C LYS A 364 -3.86 10.79 19.25
N PHE A 365 -3.64 12.05 19.60
CA PHE A 365 -4.72 12.97 19.98
C PHE A 365 -5.66 13.27 18.81
N ARG A 366 -5.09 13.59 17.63
CA ARG A 366 -5.89 13.85 16.42
C ARG A 366 -6.69 12.63 15.98
N ALA A 367 -6.20 11.41 16.20
CA ALA A 367 -6.92 10.17 15.94
C ALA A 367 -7.98 9.82 16.99
N GLY A 368 -8.12 10.66 18.03
CA GLY A 368 -9.12 10.50 19.08
C GLY A 368 -8.86 9.32 20.02
N LEU A 369 -7.63 8.81 20.08
CA LEU A 369 -7.30 7.61 20.86
C LEU A 369 -7.39 7.83 22.36
N PHE A 370 -7.15 9.06 22.85
CA PHE A 370 -7.31 9.41 24.25
C PHE A 370 -8.77 9.49 24.69
N ASP A 371 -9.67 9.85 23.77
CA ASP A 371 -11.10 9.95 24.04
C ASP A 371 -11.81 8.61 23.85
N ARG A 372 -11.36 7.81 22.89
CA ARG A 372 -11.95 6.52 22.50
C ARG A 372 -10.86 5.50 22.18
N PRO A 373 -10.18 4.96 23.22
CA PRO A 373 -9.08 4.03 23.03
C PRO A 373 -9.52 2.65 22.52
N TYR A 374 -10.76 2.25 22.80
CA TYR A 374 -11.31 0.94 22.47
C TYR A 374 -12.21 0.99 21.24
N VAL A 375 -12.35 -0.16 20.59
CA VAL A 375 -13.34 -0.38 19.52
C VAL A 375 -14.47 -1.27 20.00
N ASP A 376 -15.63 -1.13 19.38
CA ASP A 376 -16.79 -1.98 19.68
C ASP A 376 -16.61 -3.34 18.97
N GLU A 377 -16.36 -4.39 19.75
CA GLU A 377 -16.12 -5.74 19.26
C GLU A 377 -17.29 -6.33 18.46
N SER A 378 -18.53 -5.85 18.70
CA SER A 378 -19.71 -6.32 17.99
C SER A 378 -19.81 -5.81 16.54
N ARG A 379 -19.07 -4.74 16.21
CA ARG A 379 -19.14 -4.10 14.89
C ARG A 379 -18.29 -4.80 13.83
N GLU A 380 -17.21 -5.49 14.22
CA GLU A 380 -16.27 -6.11 13.28
C GLU A 380 -16.99 -7.01 12.27
N ALA A 381 -17.81 -7.95 12.75
CA ALA A 381 -18.54 -8.88 11.90
C ALA A 381 -19.56 -8.22 10.96
N SER A 382 -20.07 -7.03 11.29
CA SER A 382 -21.07 -6.33 10.49
C SER A 382 -20.49 -5.55 9.30
N PHE A 383 -19.21 -5.17 9.38
CA PHE A 383 -18.53 -4.42 8.32
C PHE A 383 -17.74 -5.32 7.38
N ILE A 384 -17.08 -6.36 7.90
CA ILE A 384 -16.24 -7.26 7.12
C ILE A 384 -17.08 -7.99 6.05
N LEU A 385 -16.63 -7.90 4.79
CA LEU A 385 -17.28 -8.53 3.64
C LEU A 385 -18.77 -8.18 3.48
N SER A 386 -19.18 -7.01 3.93
CA SER A 386 -20.57 -6.58 3.78
C SER A 386 -20.99 -6.56 2.30
N ALA A 387 -22.29 -6.73 2.04
CA ALA A 387 -22.82 -6.71 0.66
C ALA A 387 -22.48 -5.40 -0.08
N GLU A 388 -22.38 -4.29 0.63
CA GLU A 388 -21.95 -3.00 0.07
C GLU A 388 -20.48 -3.03 -0.33
N HIS A 389 -19.60 -3.54 0.56
CA HIS A 389 -18.17 -3.64 0.31
C HIS A 389 -17.86 -4.57 -0.85
N LEU A 390 -18.54 -5.71 -0.92
CA LEU A 390 -18.38 -6.67 -2.04
C LEU A 390 -18.86 -6.07 -3.37
N ARG A 391 -19.94 -5.27 -3.38
CA ARG A 391 -20.36 -4.53 -4.60
C ARG A 391 -19.31 -3.50 -5.02
N ALA A 392 -18.75 -2.75 -4.07
CA ALA A 392 -17.69 -1.79 -4.34
C ALA A 392 -16.45 -2.49 -4.92
N ALA A 393 -16.04 -3.63 -4.36
CA ALA A 393 -14.91 -4.40 -4.87
C ALA A 393 -15.13 -4.86 -6.32
N ARG A 394 -16.33 -5.38 -6.66
CA ARG A 394 -16.68 -5.74 -8.05
C ARG A 394 -16.66 -4.53 -8.99
N GLU A 395 -17.22 -3.40 -8.56
CA GLU A 395 -17.26 -2.18 -9.36
C GLU A 395 -15.86 -1.66 -9.67
N VAL A 396 -14.98 -1.55 -8.65
CA VAL A 396 -13.60 -1.11 -8.83
C VAL A 396 -12.84 -2.10 -9.71
N ALA A 397 -13.01 -3.41 -9.50
CA ALA A 397 -12.41 -4.43 -10.35
C ALA A 397 -12.82 -4.27 -11.81
N SER A 398 -14.11 -4.05 -12.10
CA SER A 398 -14.59 -3.84 -13.47
C SER A 398 -13.96 -2.61 -14.14
N ARG A 399 -13.71 -1.53 -13.38
CA ARG A 399 -13.06 -0.31 -13.90
C ARG A 399 -11.54 -0.48 -14.12
N SER A 400 -10.91 -1.45 -13.45
CA SER A 400 -9.48 -1.72 -13.53
C SER A 400 -9.09 -2.58 -14.74
N LEU A 401 -10.05 -3.25 -15.38
CA LEU A 401 -9.79 -4.11 -16.53
C LEU A 401 -9.41 -3.30 -17.77
N VAL A 402 -8.43 -3.79 -18.53
CA VAL A 402 -7.98 -3.13 -19.77
C VAL A 402 -8.11 -4.09 -20.96
N LEU A 403 -8.93 -3.73 -21.93
CA LEU A 403 -9.05 -4.47 -23.18
C LEU A 403 -7.88 -4.11 -24.11
N LEU A 404 -6.82 -4.91 -24.08
CA LEU A 404 -5.59 -4.66 -24.85
C LEU A 404 -5.77 -4.95 -26.35
N LYS A 405 -6.59 -5.97 -26.68
CA LYS A 405 -6.85 -6.38 -28.06
C LYS A 405 -8.23 -7.01 -28.18
N ASN A 406 -8.94 -6.71 -29.30
CA ASN A 406 -10.23 -7.33 -29.62
C ASN A 406 -10.45 -7.35 -31.14
N GLU A 407 -9.86 -8.31 -31.81
CA GLU A 407 -10.01 -8.46 -33.27
C GLU A 407 -11.32 -9.16 -33.60
N ARG A 408 -11.96 -8.73 -34.68
CA ARG A 408 -13.19 -9.30 -35.22
C ARG A 408 -14.32 -9.43 -34.19
N GLU A 409 -14.39 -8.49 -33.24
CA GLU A 409 -15.40 -8.50 -32.17
C GLU A 409 -15.46 -9.86 -31.43
N THR A 410 -14.27 -10.43 -31.12
CA THR A 410 -14.17 -11.69 -30.38
C THR A 410 -14.85 -11.59 -29.00
N LEU A 411 -14.73 -10.44 -28.35
CA LEU A 411 -15.44 -10.09 -27.12
C LEU A 411 -16.50 -9.02 -27.43
N PRO A 412 -17.67 -9.01 -26.71
CA PRO A 412 -18.08 -9.97 -25.67
C PRO A 412 -18.47 -11.34 -26.25
N LEU A 413 -18.26 -12.38 -25.47
CA LEU A 413 -18.68 -13.73 -25.80
C LEU A 413 -20.21 -13.89 -25.61
N ARG A 414 -20.81 -14.80 -26.36
CA ARG A 414 -22.24 -15.13 -26.15
C ARG A 414 -22.41 -15.97 -24.89
N LYS A 415 -23.39 -15.63 -24.07
CA LYS A 415 -23.71 -16.37 -22.83
C LYS A 415 -24.36 -17.74 -23.06
N ASP A 416 -24.83 -18.00 -24.27
CA ASP A 416 -25.60 -19.21 -24.65
C ASP A 416 -24.79 -20.14 -25.54
N VAL A 417 -23.45 -19.98 -25.63
CA VAL A 417 -22.60 -20.98 -26.32
C VAL A 417 -22.75 -22.33 -25.66
N ARG A 418 -22.67 -23.39 -26.46
CA ARG A 418 -22.92 -24.75 -25.98
C ARG A 418 -21.83 -25.24 -25.03
N THR A 419 -20.55 -24.98 -25.36
CA THR A 419 -19.42 -25.45 -24.59
C THR A 419 -18.32 -24.38 -24.55
N ILE A 420 -17.83 -24.05 -23.34
CA ILE A 420 -16.70 -23.18 -23.10
C ILE A 420 -15.60 -23.99 -22.42
N ALA A 421 -14.36 -23.87 -22.90
CA ALA A 421 -13.19 -24.34 -22.16
C ALA A 421 -12.52 -23.16 -21.43
N VAL A 422 -12.38 -23.28 -20.13
CA VAL A 422 -11.61 -22.34 -19.28
C VAL A 422 -10.30 -23.03 -18.95
N ILE A 423 -9.22 -22.51 -19.44
CA ILE A 423 -7.90 -23.15 -19.40
C ILE A 423 -6.90 -22.21 -18.74
N GLY A 424 -5.94 -22.76 -18.03
CA GLY A 424 -4.83 -22.01 -17.48
C GLY A 424 -4.66 -22.14 -15.96
N PRO A 425 -3.43 -21.95 -15.48
CA PRO A 425 -3.08 -22.18 -14.08
C PRO A 425 -3.76 -21.21 -13.10
N LEU A 426 -4.18 -20.04 -13.58
CA LEU A 426 -4.78 -18.98 -12.76
C LEU A 426 -6.32 -18.97 -12.83
N ALA A 427 -6.93 -19.78 -13.69
CA ALA A 427 -8.37 -19.76 -13.90
C ALA A 427 -9.19 -20.11 -12.65
N ASP A 428 -8.68 -21.01 -11.81
CA ASP A 428 -9.32 -21.43 -10.56
C ASP A 428 -8.36 -21.33 -9.37
N ASP A 429 -7.62 -20.21 -9.29
CA ASP A 429 -6.72 -19.93 -8.20
C ASP A 429 -7.24 -18.75 -7.36
N PRO A 430 -7.86 -19.03 -6.19
CA PRO A 430 -8.44 -17.99 -5.33
C PRO A 430 -7.40 -17.13 -4.62
N ARG A 431 -6.13 -17.57 -4.56
CA ARG A 431 -5.04 -16.79 -3.99
C ARG A 431 -4.46 -15.83 -5.02
N ALA A 432 -4.25 -16.29 -6.25
CA ALA A 432 -3.73 -15.43 -7.30
C ALA A 432 -4.64 -14.22 -7.55
N ILE A 433 -5.96 -14.41 -7.50
CA ILE A 433 -6.90 -13.33 -7.80
C ILE A 433 -6.88 -12.20 -6.76
N ILE A 434 -6.54 -12.47 -5.50
CA ILE A 434 -6.40 -11.43 -4.46
C ILE A 434 -5.00 -10.79 -4.43
N GLY A 435 -4.00 -11.43 -5.05
CA GLY A 435 -2.66 -10.86 -5.23
C GLY A 435 -1.81 -10.76 -3.97
N ALA A 436 -0.68 -10.06 -4.12
CA ALA A 436 0.23 -9.72 -3.04
C ALA A 436 -0.35 -8.62 -2.13
N TRP A 437 0.14 -8.53 -0.89
CA TRP A 437 -0.26 -7.50 0.09
C TRP A 437 -1.78 -7.44 0.34
N SER A 438 -2.43 -8.58 0.37
CA SER A 438 -3.89 -8.71 0.53
C SER A 438 -4.38 -8.55 1.98
N GLY A 439 -3.62 -7.90 2.86
CA GLY A 439 -4.05 -7.59 4.23
C GLY A 439 -4.47 -8.83 5.02
N ASP A 440 -5.68 -8.82 5.60
CA ASP A 440 -6.31 -10.00 6.24
C ASP A 440 -7.26 -10.74 5.27
N GLY A 441 -7.14 -10.47 3.96
CA GLY A 441 -7.90 -11.13 2.90
C GLY A 441 -7.62 -12.63 2.85
N ARG A 442 -8.65 -13.42 2.65
CA ARG A 442 -8.55 -14.88 2.62
C ARG A 442 -8.94 -15.40 1.26
N ALA A 443 -8.16 -16.33 0.73
CA ALA A 443 -8.41 -16.96 -0.55
C ALA A 443 -9.85 -17.51 -0.66
N GLN A 444 -10.37 -18.10 0.41
CA GLN A 444 -11.72 -18.68 0.47
C GLN A 444 -12.87 -17.66 0.34
N ASP A 445 -12.60 -16.38 0.55
CA ASP A 445 -13.61 -15.31 0.42
C ASP A 445 -13.68 -14.75 -1.01
N SER A 446 -12.71 -15.13 -1.85
CA SER A 446 -12.63 -14.66 -3.24
C SER A 446 -13.38 -15.57 -4.20
N LEU A 447 -13.82 -14.99 -5.32
CA LEU A 447 -14.41 -15.72 -6.44
C LEU A 447 -13.41 -15.79 -7.58
N THR A 448 -13.06 -17.03 -7.97
CA THR A 448 -12.14 -17.27 -9.09
C THR A 448 -12.77 -16.93 -10.44
N LEU A 449 -11.96 -16.78 -11.48
CA LEU A 449 -12.44 -16.58 -12.84
C LEU A 449 -13.38 -17.72 -13.28
N LEU A 450 -13.01 -18.97 -13.01
CA LEU A 450 -13.83 -20.13 -13.32
C LEU A 450 -15.20 -20.06 -12.65
N GLN A 451 -15.26 -19.67 -11.37
CA GLN A 451 -16.51 -19.51 -10.63
C GLN A 451 -17.36 -18.36 -11.21
N GLY A 452 -16.72 -17.22 -11.53
CA GLY A 452 -17.38 -16.09 -12.17
C GLY A 452 -18.00 -16.45 -13.52
N ILE A 453 -17.26 -17.16 -14.37
CA ILE A 453 -17.77 -17.65 -15.66
C ILE A 453 -18.96 -18.60 -15.48
N LYS A 454 -18.84 -19.60 -14.59
CA LYS A 454 -19.94 -20.54 -14.31
C LYS A 454 -21.22 -19.85 -13.84
N ALA A 455 -21.08 -18.79 -13.04
CA ALA A 455 -22.22 -18.00 -12.58
C ALA A 455 -22.83 -17.10 -13.67
N LYS A 456 -22.04 -16.72 -14.68
CA LYS A 456 -22.43 -15.76 -15.71
C LYS A 456 -23.12 -16.36 -16.90
N VAL A 457 -22.71 -17.57 -17.32
CA VAL A 457 -23.19 -18.22 -18.54
C VAL A 457 -24.55 -18.91 -18.35
N SER A 458 -25.17 -19.30 -19.45
CA SER A 458 -26.43 -20.05 -19.42
C SER A 458 -26.29 -21.35 -18.62
N PRO A 459 -27.28 -21.79 -17.83
CA PRO A 459 -27.27 -23.10 -17.16
C PRO A 459 -27.12 -24.29 -18.14
N ARG A 460 -27.39 -24.11 -19.43
CA ARG A 460 -27.21 -25.11 -20.48
C ARG A 460 -25.81 -25.13 -21.07
N THR A 461 -24.98 -24.14 -20.77
CA THR A 461 -23.59 -24.07 -21.24
C THR A 461 -22.72 -25.02 -20.45
N LYS A 462 -22.06 -25.95 -21.15
CA LYS A 462 -21.06 -26.84 -20.54
C LYS A 462 -19.75 -26.07 -20.36
N VAL A 463 -19.23 -25.98 -19.12
CA VAL A 463 -17.94 -25.38 -18.82
C VAL A 463 -16.93 -26.49 -18.52
N LEU A 464 -15.94 -26.62 -19.38
CA LEU A 464 -14.77 -27.49 -19.19
C LEU A 464 -13.67 -26.69 -18.49
N TYR A 465 -12.91 -27.33 -17.62
CA TYR A 465 -11.76 -26.71 -16.97
C TYR A 465 -10.53 -27.61 -17.04
N GLU A 466 -9.40 -27.02 -17.44
CA GLU A 466 -8.10 -27.69 -17.43
C GLU A 466 -7.01 -26.69 -17.00
N LYS A 467 -6.17 -27.09 -16.07
CA LYS A 467 -5.07 -26.25 -15.60
C LYS A 467 -3.99 -26.03 -16.69
N GLY A 468 -3.76 -27.05 -17.53
CA GLY A 468 -2.82 -27.00 -18.64
C GLY A 468 -1.36 -27.05 -18.25
N VAL A 469 -0.90 -26.15 -17.39
CA VAL A 469 0.47 -26.08 -16.86
C VAL A 469 0.46 -25.68 -15.39
N ALA A 470 1.54 -25.98 -14.67
CA ALA A 470 1.80 -25.44 -13.36
C ALA A 470 2.68 -24.18 -13.47
N ILE A 471 2.53 -23.26 -12.54
CA ILE A 471 3.49 -22.17 -12.30
C ILE A 471 4.18 -22.51 -10.97
N GLU A 472 5.50 -22.60 -11.01
CA GLU A 472 6.29 -22.75 -9.79
C GLU A 472 6.40 -21.37 -9.12
N GLY A 473 5.67 -21.16 -8.03
CA GLY A 473 5.74 -19.97 -7.20
C GLY A 473 7.01 -19.95 -6.35
N ARG A 474 7.50 -18.77 -6.01
CA ARG A 474 8.50 -18.59 -4.95
C ARG A 474 7.74 -18.56 -3.62
N GLY A 475 8.25 -19.25 -2.58
CA GLY A 475 7.75 -19.05 -1.21
C GLY A 475 8.01 -17.60 -0.76
N VAL A 476 7.02 -16.92 -0.21
CA VAL A 476 7.00 -15.46 -0.05
C VAL A 476 7.20 -15.04 1.39
N MET A 477 7.98 -13.96 1.57
CA MET A 477 7.87 -13.10 2.73
C MET A 477 6.59 -12.24 2.60
N GLY A 478 5.79 -12.16 3.67
CA GLY A 478 4.63 -11.25 3.74
C GLY A 478 3.25 -11.90 3.55
N ASN A 479 3.16 -13.21 3.48
CA ASN A 479 1.88 -13.91 3.48
C ASN A 479 1.53 -14.45 4.87
N TYR A 480 0.61 -13.79 5.54
CA TYR A 480 0.12 -14.18 6.87
C TYR A 480 -0.61 -15.54 6.90
N ASP A 481 -0.91 -16.14 5.74
CA ASP A 481 -1.53 -17.47 5.61
C ASP A 481 -0.52 -18.63 5.44
N ALA A 482 0.78 -18.35 5.35
CA ALA A 482 1.79 -19.40 5.33
C ALA A 482 1.97 -19.96 6.75
N PRO A 483 2.04 -21.30 6.94
CA PRO A 483 2.40 -21.85 8.24
C PRO A 483 3.78 -21.30 8.64
N PRO A 484 4.00 -20.93 9.92
CA PRO A 484 5.26 -20.40 10.36
C PRO A 484 6.38 -21.40 10.06
N PRO A 485 7.55 -20.93 9.59
CA PRO A 485 8.71 -21.79 9.48
C PRO A 485 8.99 -22.38 10.87
N THR A 486 9.18 -23.69 10.93
CA THR A 486 9.56 -24.37 12.17
C THR A 486 10.81 -23.70 12.75
N PRO A 487 10.84 -23.33 14.05
CA PRO A 487 11.98 -22.68 14.64
C PRO A 487 13.20 -23.61 14.55
N SER A 488 14.20 -23.23 13.77
CA SER A 488 15.53 -23.80 13.87
C SER A 488 16.15 -23.27 15.17
N ALA A 489 16.49 -24.19 16.07
CA ALA A 489 17.18 -23.88 17.32
C ALA A 489 18.65 -23.51 16.99
N ALA A 490 18.89 -22.25 16.60
CA ALA A 490 20.20 -21.59 16.70
C ALA A 490 20.00 -20.10 16.41
N GLY A 491 20.34 -19.26 17.40
CA GLY A 491 20.34 -17.80 17.24
C GLY A 491 21.34 -17.37 16.15
N GLY A 492 20.80 -16.78 15.10
CA GLY A 492 21.57 -16.21 14.01
C GLY A 492 20.61 -15.48 13.09
N THR A 493 20.93 -14.25 12.75
CA THR A 493 20.29 -13.45 11.71
C THR A 493 20.39 -14.19 10.38
N ASN A 494 19.36 -14.93 9.99
CA ASN A 494 19.33 -15.62 8.71
C ASN A 494 18.66 -14.75 7.64
N VAL A 495 19.50 -14.10 6.86
CA VAL A 495 19.23 -13.88 5.44
C VAL A 495 19.19 -15.30 4.84
N ALA A 496 18.05 -15.75 4.34
CA ALA A 496 17.91 -17.06 3.73
C ALA A 496 18.97 -17.25 2.65
N SER A 497 19.87 -18.22 2.84
CA SER A 497 20.92 -18.52 1.89
C SER A 497 20.34 -19.22 0.66
N ALA A 498 21.01 -19.06 -0.48
CA ALA A 498 20.65 -19.73 -1.74
C ALA A 498 20.56 -21.28 -1.63
N ALA A 499 21.10 -21.87 -0.57
CA ALA A 499 21.06 -23.30 -0.31
C ALA A 499 19.71 -23.79 0.24
N ASP A 500 18.96 -22.94 0.98
CA ASP A 500 17.62 -23.30 1.49
C ASP A 500 16.57 -23.30 0.38
N THR A 501 16.86 -22.62 -0.73
CA THR A 501 16.01 -22.59 -1.94
C THR A 501 16.07 -23.90 -2.73
N GLU A 502 17.14 -24.67 -2.61
CA GLU A 502 17.36 -25.95 -3.32
C GLU A 502 16.54 -27.11 -2.69
N ALA A 503 16.37 -27.10 -1.37
CA ALA A 503 15.64 -28.15 -0.65
C ALA A 503 14.11 -28.13 -0.89
N VAL A 504 13.54 -26.94 -1.16
CA VAL A 504 12.12 -26.79 -1.53
C VAL A 504 11.85 -27.21 -2.99
N ARG A 505 12.90 -27.24 -3.83
CA ARG A 505 12.84 -27.62 -5.25
C ARG A 505 12.59 -29.10 -5.49
N LEU A 506 12.80 -29.97 -4.52
CA LEU A 506 12.79 -31.44 -4.67
C LEU A 506 11.47 -32.12 -4.27
N ALA A 507 10.44 -31.36 -3.87
CA ALA A 507 9.16 -31.92 -3.40
C ALA A 507 8.02 -31.85 -4.41
N THR A 508 8.24 -31.53 -5.69
CA THR A 508 7.19 -31.49 -6.70
C THR A 508 7.20 -32.72 -7.59
N THR A 509 6.15 -33.51 -7.45
CA THR A 509 5.85 -34.75 -8.15
C THR A 509 5.66 -34.53 -9.67
N PRO A 510 6.11 -35.46 -10.55
CA PRO A 510 6.02 -35.31 -12.00
C PRO A 510 4.64 -35.75 -12.52
N THR A 511 3.70 -34.80 -12.67
CA THR A 511 2.46 -35.00 -13.41
C THR A 511 2.25 -33.94 -14.52
N ALA A 512 3.25 -33.13 -14.81
CA ALA A 512 3.11 -31.98 -15.70
C ALA A 512 3.10 -32.29 -17.21
N ALA A 513 3.47 -33.49 -17.66
CA ALA A 513 3.56 -33.80 -19.09
C ALA A 513 2.21 -34.05 -19.74
N ASN A 514 1.20 -34.47 -18.99
CA ASN A 514 -0.12 -34.79 -19.52
C ASN A 514 -1.07 -33.58 -19.60
N SER A 515 -0.78 -32.49 -18.94
CA SER A 515 -1.76 -31.41 -18.73
C SER A 515 -1.97 -30.50 -19.96
N ILE A 516 -0.95 -30.23 -20.80
CA ILE A 516 -1.14 -29.48 -22.06
C ILE A 516 -1.99 -30.28 -23.05
N ALA A 517 -1.76 -31.59 -23.17
CA ALA A 517 -2.55 -32.43 -24.03
C ALA A 517 -4.03 -32.52 -23.61
N GLU A 518 -4.30 -32.49 -22.30
CA GLU A 518 -5.66 -32.43 -21.75
C GLU A 518 -6.33 -31.09 -22.04
N ALA A 519 -5.60 -29.98 -21.84
CA ALA A 519 -6.07 -28.67 -22.21
C ALA A 519 -6.38 -28.52 -23.70
N VAL A 520 -5.55 -29.09 -24.58
CA VAL A 520 -5.79 -29.10 -26.03
C VAL A 520 -7.04 -29.93 -26.37
N ARG A 521 -7.28 -31.08 -25.70
CA ARG A 521 -8.52 -31.85 -25.88
C ARG A 521 -9.74 -31.04 -25.47
N ALA A 522 -9.72 -30.43 -24.28
CA ALA A 522 -10.80 -29.56 -23.81
C ALA A 522 -11.06 -28.40 -24.78
N ALA A 523 -10.00 -27.77 -25.30
CA ALA A 523 -10.12 -26.73 -26.29
C ALA A 523 -10.80 -27.20 -27.58
N ARG A 524 -10.42 -28.37 -28.11
CA ARG A 524 -11.03 -28.94 -29.31
C ARG A 524 -12.50 -29.26 -29.14
N ASP A 525 -12.91 -29.69 -27.93
CA ASP A 525 -14.29 -30.01 -27.60
C ASP A 525 -15.16 -28.78 -27.33
N ALA A 526 -14.56 -27.61 -27.18
CA ALA A 526 -15.27 -26.37 -26.91
C ALA A 526 -15.61 -25.57 -28.18
N ASP A 527 -16.63 -24.71 -28.10
CA ASP A 527 -16.96 -23.72 -29.11
C ASP A 527 -16.07 -22.49 -29.02
N VAL A 528 -15.65 -22.15 -27.79
CA VAL A 528 -14.74 -21.00 -27.47
C VAL A 528 -13.87 -21.35 -26.27
N VAL A 529 -12.68 -20.79 -26.23
CA VAL A 529 -11.68 -20.99 -25.14
C VAL A 529 -11.37 -19.69 -24.45
N ILE A 530 -11.29 -19.70 -23.11
CA ILE A 530 -10.76 -18.62 -22.29
C ILE A 530 -9.49 -19.14 -21.63
N VAL A 531 -8.37 -18.44 -21.84
CA VAL A 531 -7.05 -18.85 -21.32
C VAL A 531 -6.56 -17.85 -20.29
N ALA A 532 -6.50 -18.27 -19.00
CA ALA A 532 -6.02 -17.43 -17.90
C ALA A 532 -4.54 -17.72 -17.61
N VAL A 533 -3.70 -16.73 -17.84
CA VAL A 533 -2.23 -16.80 -17.68
C VAL A 533 -1.70 -15.55 -16.97
N GLY A 534 -0.46 -15.60 -16.51
CA GLY A 534 0.16 -14.45 -15.82
C GLY A 534 1.08 -14.90 -14.69
N GLU A 535 0.98 -14.23 -13.55
CA GLU A 535 1.79 -14.46 -12.35
C GLU A 535 0.96 -15.06 -11.21
N THR A 536 1.60 -15.83 -10.33
CA THR A 536 1.03 -16.13 -9.00
C THR A 536 1.19 -14.91 -8.07
N ALA A 537 0.39 -14.86 -7.00
CA ALA A 537 0.40 -13.73 -6.04
C ALA A 537 1.79 -13.42 -5.47
N ASP A 538 2.64 -14.44 -5.35
CA ASP A 538 3.98 -14.38 -4.79
C ASP A 538 5.09 -13.96 -5.79
N MET A 539 4.75 -13.75 -7.03
CA MET A 539 5.71 -13.26 -8.03
C MET A 539 5.80 -11.73 -8.09
N SER A 540 4.90 -11.03 -7.40
CA SER A 540 4.88 -9.57 -7.26
C SER A 540 4.80 -9.18 -5.77
N GLY A 541 5.17 -7.96 -5.43
CA GLY A 541 5.28 -7.45 -4.07
C GLY A 541 6.73 -7.35 -3.61
N GLU A 542 6.93 -7.27 -2.30
CA GLU A 542 8.24 -7.09 -1.68
C GLU A 542 9.12 -8.33 -1.87
N ALA A 543 10.42 -8.11 -2.04
CA ALA A 543 11.44 -9.13 -2.33
C ALA A 543 11.15 -10.00 -3.57
N ALA A 544 10.22 -9.57 -4.44
CA ALA A 544 9.77 -10.31 -5.61
C ALA A 544 10.28 -9.70 -6.95
N ALA A 545 11.51 -9.19 -6.98
CA ALA A 545 12.14 -8.73 -8.21
C ALA A 545 12.32 -9.91 -9.21
N ARG A 546 12.10 -9.62 -10.50
CA ARG A 546 12.26 -10.59 -11.59
C ARG A 546 13.26 -10.12 -12.61
N THR A 547 14.08 -11.03 -13.13
CA THR A 547 15.06 -10.74 -14.21
C THR A 547 14.42 -10.76 -15.60
N SER A 548 13.29 -11.48 -15.79
CA SER A 548 12.52 -11.52 -17.04
C SER A 548 11.08 -11.09 -16.77
N LEU A 549 10.50 -10.37 -17.73
CA LEU A 549 9.09 -9.98 -17.75
C LEU A 549 8.22 -10.93 -18.58
N ASP A 550 8.77 -12.01 -19.10
CA ASP A 550 8.02 -13.01 -19.84
C ASP A 550 7.01 -13.77 -18.97
N LEU A 551 6.02 -14.37 -19.60
CA LEU A 551 5.11 -15.31 -18.93
C LEU A 551 5.92 -16.41 -18.23
N PRO A 552 5.74 -16.62 -16.91
CA PRO A 552 6.54 -17.59 -16.17
C PRO A 552 6.19 -19.06 -16.55
N GLY A 553 7.21 -19.90 -16.51
CA GLY A 553 7.07 -21.33 -16.77
C GLY A 553 6.67 -21.64 -18.22
N ARG A 554 5.81 -22.65 -18.41
CA ARG A 554 5.40 -23.15 -19.74
C ARG A 554 4.10 -22.51 -20.27
N GLN A 555 3.69 -21.36 -19.76
CA GLN A 555 2.42 -20.74 -20.14
C GLN A 555 2.38 -20.32 -21.64
N LEU A 556 3.51 -19.87 -22.18
CA LEU A 556 3.59 -19.55 -23.60
C LEU A 556 3.41 -20.81 -24.48
N GLU A 557 3.99 -21.95 -24.08
CA GLU A 557 3.80 -23.22 -24.78
C GLU A 557 2.33 -23.66 -24.76
N LEU A 558 1.64 -23.50 -23.62
CA LEU A 558 0.20 -23.76 -23.51
C LEU A 558 -0.59 -22.88 -24.51
N LEU A 559 -0.32 -21.57 -24.55
CA LEU A 559 -0.99 -20.64 -25.45
C LEU A 559 -0.75 -21.00 -26.92
N GLN A 560 0.47 -21.39 -27.29
CA GLN A 560 0.81 -21.83 -28.64
C GLN A 560 0.04 -23.12 -29.01
N ALA A 561 -0.05 -24.06 -28.09
CA ALA A 561 -0.80 -25.30 -28.31
C ALA A 561 -2.32 -25.06 -28.45
N ILE A 562 -2.89 -24.13 -27.69
CA ILE A 562 -4.31 -23.75 -27.83
C ILE A 562 -4.53 -23.03 -29.18
N HIS A 563 -3.66 -22.09 -29.55
CA HIS A 563 -3.73 -21.39 -30.85
C HIS A 563 -3.75 -22.38 -32.03
N GLN A 564 -2.93 -23.42 -31.99
CA GLN A 564 -2.87 -24.47 -33.02
C GLN A 564 -4.17 -25.30 -33.15
N THR A 565 -5.09 -25.22 -32.18
CA THR A 565 -6.40 -25.87 -32.30
C THR A 565 -7.32 -25.21 -33.32
N GLY A 566 -7.04 -23.96 -33.71
CA GLY A 566 -7.86 -23.14 -34.58
C GLY A 566 -9.20 -22.69 -33.97
N LYS A 567 -9.41 -22.92 -32.67
CA LYS A 567 -10.64 -22.50 -31.96
C LYS A 567 -10.57 -21.01 -31.63
N PRO A 568 -11.71 -20.28 -31.63
CA PRO A 568 -11.77 -18.94 -31.11
C PRO A 568 -11.36 -18.92 -29.63
N TYR A 569 -10.52 -17.96 -29.23
CA TYR A 569 -10.10 -17.85 -27.83
C TYR A 569 -9.86 -16.42 -27.39
N ALA A 570 -9.97 -16.18 -26.10
CA ALA A 570 -9.57 -14.93 -25.44
C ALA A 570 -8.54 -15.23 -24.34
N VAL A 571 -7.53 -14.38 -24.23
CA VAL A 571 -6.52 -14.45 -23.16
C VAL A 571 -6.91 -13.48 -22.06
N VAL A 572 -6.89 -13.95 -20.81
CA VAL A 572 -7.02 -13.14 -19.60
C VAL A 572 -5.65 -13.14 -18.91
N LEU A 573 -5.03 -11.96 -18.81
CA LEU A 573 -3.78 -11.78 -18.09
C LEU A 573 -4.07 -11.42 -16.63
N MET A 574 -3.49 -12.19 -15.70
CA MET A 574 -3.62 -11.98 -14.26
C MET A 574 -2.23 -11.85 -13.67
N ASN A 575 -1.82 -10.64 -13.29
CA ASN A 575 -0.44 -10.33 -12.89
C ASN A 575 -0.37 -9.05 -12.05
N GLY A 576 0.76 -8.87 -11.35
CA GLY A 576 1.01 -7.69 -10.54
C GLY A 576 1.98 -6.68 -11.17
N ARG A 577 2.45 -6.92 -12.38
CA ARG A 577 3.39 -6.06 -13.13
C ARG A 577 3.13 -6.14 -14.63
N PRO A 578 3.52 -5.15 -15.43
CA PRO A 578 3.49 -5.28 -16.89
C PRO A 578 4.37 -6.45 -17.36
N LEU A 579 3.83 -7.32 -18.22
CA LEU A 579 4.53 -8.48 -18.79
C LEU A 579 4.90 -8.26 -20.25
N SER A 580 5.98 -8.91 -20.72
CA SER A 580 6.34 -8.99 -22.12
C SER A 580 5.50 -10.09 -22.79
N ILE A 581 4.55 -9.68 -23.64
CA ILE A 581 3.56 -10.58 -24.25
C ILE A 581 3.58 -10.54 -25.79
N ASN A 582 4.74 -10.32 -26.42
CA ASN A 582 4.87 -10.08 -27.86
C ASN A 582 4.14 -11.16 -28.69
N TRP A 583 4.43 -12.44 -28.47
CA TRP A 583 3.77 -13.52 -29.21
C TRP A 583 2.25 -13.52 -28.98
N VAL A 584 1.81 -13.28 -27.74
CA VAL A 584 0.37 -13.23 -27.38
C VAL A 584 -0.31 -12.08 -28.12
N ALA A 585 0.34 -10.90 -28.15
CA ALA A 585 -0.17 -9.72 -28.82
C ALA A 585 -0.32 -9.93 -30.34
N GLU A 586 0.62 -10.64 -30.96
CA GLU A 586 0.59 -10.93 -32.40
C GLU A 586 -0.46 -11.99 -32.77
N ASN A 587 -0.62 -13.03 -31.96
CA ASN A 587 -1.33 -14.25 -32.34
C ASN A 587 -2.69 -14.44 -31.68
N SER A 588 -3.00 -13.72 -30.59
CA SER A 588 -4.28 -13.86 -29.91
C SER A 588 -5.33 -12.88 -30.45
N PRO A 589 -6.57 -13.32 -30.71
CA PRO A 589 -7.62 -12.44 -31.24
C PRO A 589 -8.18 -11.47 -30.20
N ALA A 590 -8.18 -11.82 -28.91
CA ALA A 590 -8.60 -10.94 -27.83
C ALA A 590 -7.71 -11.12 -26.60
N ILE A 591 -7.39 -10.00 -25.93
CA ILE A 591 -6.55 -9.98 -24.73
C ILE A 591 -7.16 -8.98 -23.75
N LEU A 592 -7.48 -9.47 -22.56
CA LEU A 592 -7.97 -8.70 -21.43
C LEU A 592 -6.93 -8.72 -20.30
N GLU A 593 -6.38 -7.55 -19.94
CA GLU A 593 -5.55 -7.40 -18.74
C GLU A 593 -6.47 -7.23 -17.53
N ALA A 594 -6.35 -8.13 -16.58
CA ALA A 594 -7.21 -8.17 -15.39
C ALA A 594 -6.46 -7.87 -14.10
N TRP A 595 -5.14 -7.84 -14.13
CA TRP A 595 -4.32 -7.67 -12.93
C TRP A 595 -4.63 -8.75 -11.88
N PHE A 596 -4.28 -8.51 -10.61
CA PHE A 596 -4.87 -9.23 -9.48
C PHE A 596 -6.12 -8.45 -9.05
N ALA A 597 -7.29 -8.97 -9.40
CA ALA A 597 -8.54 -8.20 -9.43
C ALA A 597 -9.32 -8.20 -8.10
N GLY A 598 -8.79 -8.84 -7.04
CA GLY A 598 -9.38 -8.82 -5.69
C GLY A 598 -10.53 -9.82 -5.48
N THR A 599 -11.20 -9.70 -4.32
CA THR A 599 -12.20 -10.65 -3.82
C THR A 599 -13.34 -10.95 -4.80
N ARG A 600 -13.75 -9.95 -5.61
CA ARG A 600 -14.85 -10.10 -6.60
C ARG A 600 -14.34 -10.05 -8.05
N GLY A 601 -13.04 -10.26 -8.23
CA GLY A 601 -12.39 -10.21 -9.54
C GLY A 601 -12.95 -11.19 -10.56
N GLY A 602 -13.27 -12.42 -10.16
CA GLY A 602 -13.84 -13.42 -11.07
C GLY A 602 -15.17 -13.00 -11.69
N GLU A 603 -16.03 -12.32 -10.93
CA GLU A 603 -17.28 -11.76 -11.46
C GLU A 603 -17.02 -10.60 -12.40
N ALA A 604 -16.13 -9.66 -12.00
CA ALA A 604 -15.80 -8.50 -12.82
C ALA A 604 -15.20 -8.90 -14.17
N ILE A 605 -14.28 -9.86 -14.17
CA ILE A 605 -13.69 -10.40 -15.41
C ILE A 605 -14.76 -11.09 -16.26
N ALA A 606 -15.63 -11.91 -15.64
CA ALA A 606 -16.73 -12.55 -16.36
C ALA A 606 -17.72 -11.53 -16.95
N ASP A 607 -17.96 -10.39 -16.27
CA ASP A 607 -18.81 -9.30 -16.80
C ASP A 607 -18.20 -8.66 -18.06
N ALA A 608 -16.87 -8.56 -18.13
CA ALA A 608 -16.18 -8.00 -19.29
C ALA A 608 -16.08 -9.01 -20.45
N LEU A 609 -16.05 -10.31 -20.16
CA LEU A 609 -15.96 -11.35 -21.19
C LEU A 609 -17.31 -11.61 -21.88
N PHE A 610 -18.47 -11.37 -21.21
CA PHE A 610 -19.83 -11.70 -21.65
C PHE A 610 -20.77 -10.48 -21.58
#